data_911df74056591f10a599d5868de1c0b4
#
_entry.id   911df74056591f10a599d5868de1c0b4
#
_cell.length_a   1.000
_cell.length_b   1.000
_cell.length_c   1.000
_cell.angle_alpha   90.00
_cell.angle_beta   90.00
_cell.angle_gamma   90.00
#
_symmetry.space_group_name_H-M   'P 1'
#
loop_
_entity.id
_entity.type
_entity.pdbx_description
1 polymer ?
#
loop_
_entity_poly.entity_id
_entity_poly.type
_entity_poly.pdbx_seq_one_letter_code
_entity_poly.pdbx_strand_id
1 'polypeptide(L)'
;CSSTGYTGDTYCSVCNKKLSLGETIAKKEHTWVKQDNIPATCEKGEMEVEKCSVCGETKETQISDPLGHDYGEWKTTKEPTCTKYGTKKRICKRCNEYEIDVIDPTGHQHTKIIDQKAATCEGKGYSGDLYCEDCRVIIQLGQEIAATGHTWDDVTITKEPTQTETGI
;
A
#
# COMPACT_ATOMS: atom_id res chain seq x y z
N CYS A 1 47.76 15.49 13.25
CA CYS A 1 46.74 14.92 14.12
C CYS A 1 46.60 13.40 13.89
N SER A 2 46.80 12.89 12.67
CA SER A 2 46.57 11.47 12.33
C SER A 2 47.74 10.53 12.71
N SER A 3 48.98 11.02 12.78
CA SER A 3 50.15 10.21 13.07
C SER A 3 51.07 10.87 14.14
N THR A 4 51.84 10.01 14.80
CA THR A 4 52.94 10.45 15.69
C THR A 4 54.08 10.94 14.84
N GLY A 5 54.83 11.90 15.34
CA GLY A 5 56.10 12.32 14.79
C GLY A 5 57.28 11.50 15.37
N TYR A 6 58.48 11.77 14.88
CA TYR A 6 59.74 11.21 15.39
C TYR A 6 60.83 12.25 15.27
N THR A 7 61.63 12.45 16.34
CA THR A 7 62.69 13.44 16.34
C THR A 7 63.89 13.10 15.44
N GLY A 8 63.99 11.86 15.06
CA GLY A 8 65.12 11.33 14.31
C GLY A 8 66.27 10.85 15.21
N ASP A 9 67.03 9.89 14.70
CA ASP A 9 68.22 9.37 15.40
C ASP A 9 69.41 10.31 15.16
N THR A 10 70.31 10.37 16.11
CA THR A 10 71.57 11.10 15.92
C THR A 10 72.71 10.17 15.55
N TYR A 11 73.57 10.64 14.65
CA TYR A 11 74.69 9.86 14.11
C TYR A 11 75.98 10.65 14.27
N CYS A 12 77.08 9.95 14.43
CA CYS A 12 78.44 10.55 14.41
C CYS A 12 78.74 11.05 12.98
N SER A 13 79.12 12.32 12.86
CA SER A 13 79.45 12.93 11.55
C SER A 13 80.73 12.40 10.92
N VAL A 14 81.56 11.73 11.69
CA VAL A 14 82.86 11.19 11.22
C VAL A 14 82.76 9.70 10.84
N CYS A 15 82.11 8.89 11.68
CA CYS A 15 82.08 7.42 11.49
C CYS A 15 80.68 6.88 11.19
N ASN A 16 79.67 7.74 11.10
CA ASN A 16 78.28 7.41 10.81
C ASN A 16 77.63 6.42 11.80
N LYS A 17 78.25 6.22 12.97
CA LYS A 17 77.66 5.38 14.02
C LYS A 17 76.49 6.06 14.67
N LYS A 18 75.39 5.33 14.86
CA LYS A 18 74.22 5.83 15.61
C LYS A 18 74.65 6.09 17.06
N LEU A 19 74.40 7.30 17.52
CA LEU A 19 74.75 7.75 18.87
C LEU A 19 73.55 7.69 19.82
N SER A 20 72.39 8.08 19.36
CA SER A 20 71.15 7.97 20.15
C SER A 20 69.96 7.71 19.24
N LEU A 21 68.92 7.10 19.84
CA LEU A 21 67.61 6.97 19.22
C LEU A 21 66.82 8.28 19.41
N GLY A 22 66.10 8.64 18.38
CA GLY A 22 65.11 9.70 18.49
C GLY A 22 63.94 9.30 19.39
N GLU A 23 63.11 10.26 19.69
CA GLU A 23 61.92 10.10 20.50
C GLU A 23 60.63 10.24 19.66
N THR A 24 59.64 9.49 20.06
CA THR A 24 58.32 9.63 19.44
C THR A 24 57.66 10.93 19.90
N ILE A 25 57.25 11.76 18.94
CA ILE A 25 56.49 12.97 19.21
C ILE A 25 54.97 12.60 19.20
N ALA A 26 54.26 12.93 20.26
CA ALA A 26 52.84 12.68 20.38
C ALA A 26 52.05 13.34 19.24
N LYS A 27 50.93 12.70 18.84
CA LYS A 27 50.00 13.29 17.90
C LYS A 27 49.51 14.65 18.41
N LYS A 28 49.40 15.60 17.50
CA LYS A 28 48.74 16.88 17.81
C LYS A 28 47.24 16.65 17.97
N GLU A 29 46.61 17.34 18.89
CA GLU A 29 45.18 17.36 19.02
C GLU A 29 44.55 18.10 17.84
N HIS A 30 43.28 17.78 17.55
CA HIS A 30 42.52 18.43 16.49
C HIS A 30 42.07 19.82 16.97
N THR A 31 42.24 20.82 16.11
CA THR A 31 41.65 22.16 16.29
C THR A 31 40.42 22.27 15.42
N TRP A 32 39.28 22.01 16.02
CA TRP A 32 38.00 21.99 15.31
C TRP A 32 37.50 23.41 15.07
N VAL A 33 37.05 23.68 13.85
CA VAL A 33 36.45 24.93 13.40
C VAL A 33 35.09 24.59 12.81
N LYS A 34 34.03 25.24 13.33
CA LYS A 34 32.68 25.05 12.84
C LYS A 34 32.58 25.48 11.36
N GLN A 35 31.87 24.68 10.62
CA GLN A 35 31.45 24.92 9.23
C GLN A 35 29.95 25.20 9.18
N ASP A 36 29.42 25.45 8.01
CA ASP A 36 27.98 25.52 7.80
C ASP A 36 27.33 24.17 8.12
N ASN A 37 26.22 24.20 8.85
CA ASN A 37 25.46 23.01 9.19
C ASN A 37 24.85 22.39 7.93
N ILE A 38 24.71 21.09 7.92
CA ILE A 38 23.89 20.37 6.93
C ILE A 38 22.45 20.40 7.44
N PRO A 39 21.52 21.05 6.71
CA PRO A 39 20.16 21.20 7.20
C PRO A 39 19.43 19.85 7.28
N ALA A 40 18.49 19.77 8.21
CA ALA A 40 17.65 18.59 8.37
C ALA A 40 16.81 18.31 7.12
N THR A 41 16.63 17.04 6.82
CA THR A 41 15.77 16.52 5.76
C THR A 41 14.60 15.74 6.36
N CYS A 42 13.73 15.15 5.54
CA CYS A 42 12.66 14.29 6.04
C CYS A 42 13.18 13.10 6.83
N GLU A 43 14.35 12.56 6.46
CA GLU A 43 14.91 11.31 7.03
C GLU A 43 16.10 11.52 7.93
N LYS A 44 16.77 12.65 7.82
CA LYS A 44 17.98 12.95 8.60
C LYS A 44 17.82 14.27 9.35
N GLY A 45 18.27 14.29 10.61
CA GLY A 45 18.35 15.50 11.40
C GLY A 45 19.41 16.47 10.88
N GLU A 46 19.40 17.68 11.40
CA GLU A 46 20.45 18.67 11.13
C GLU A 46 21.77 18.18 11.69
N MET A 47 22.84 18.36 10.92
CA MET A 47 24.19 17.98 11.30
C MET A 47 25.04 19.23 11.50
N GLU A 48 25.64 19.37 12.69
CA GLU A 48 26.75 20.28 12.91
C GLU A 48 28.01 19.70 12.30
N VAL A 49 28.69 20.48 11.48
CA VAL A 49 29.93 20.07 10.80
C VAL A 49 31.11 20.85 11.38
N GLU A 50 32.11 20.14 11.82
CA GLU A 50 33.39 20.72 12.27
C GLU A 50 34.52 20.19 11.41
N LYS A 51 35.47 21.06 11.04
CA LYS A 51 36.67 20.69 10.27
C LYS A 51 37.90 21.06 11.02
N CYS A 52 38.83 20.11 11.14
CA CYS A 52 40.14 20.40 11.75
C CYS A 52 40.96 21.33 10.85
N SER A 53 41.33 22.49 11.38
CA SER A 53 42.14 23.47 10.63
C SER A 53 43.56 22.99 10.34
N VAL A 54 44.03 21.94 11.01
CA VAL A 54 45.40 21.43 10.89
C VAL A 54 45.49 20.29 9.88
N CYS A 55 44.58 19.31 9.92
CA CYS A 55 44.63 18.11 9.08
C CYS A 55 43.46 18.00 8.07
N GLY A 56 42.47 18.87 8.15
CA GLY A 56 41.33 18.87 7.24
C GLY A 56 40.28 17.81 7.54
N GLU A 57 40.46 16.98 8.56
CA GLU A 57 39.48 15.97 8.96
C GLU A 57 38.15 16.63 9.36
N THR A 58 37.03 16.03 9.00
CA THR A 58 35.69 16.51 9.31
C THR A 58 35.03 15.62 10.35
N LYS A 59 34.24 16.23 11.22
CA LYS A 59 33.40 15.58 12.21
C LYS A 59 31.97 16.10 12.04
N GLU A 60 31.00 15.20 11.98
CA GLU A 60 29.60 15.51 11.89
C GLU A 60 28.90 15.03 13.16
N THR A 61 28.06 15.88 13.72
CA THR A 61 27.27 15.56 14.92
C THR A 61 25.84 15.94 14.69
N GLN A 62 24.93 14.99 14.84
CA GLN A 62 23.50 15.29 14.72
C GLN A 62 23.04 16.15 15.89
N ILE A 63 22.39 17.28 15.60
CA ILE A 63 21.94 18.27 16.57
C ILE A 63 20.42 18.45 16.61
N SER A 64 19.69 17.83 15.69
CA SER A 64 18.22 17.79 15.72
C SER A 64 17.69 16.45 15.20
N ASP A 65 16.41 16.19 15.43
CA ASP A 65 15.70 15.07 14.81
C ASP A 65 15.40 15.35 13.33
N PRO A 66 15.14 14.28 12.53
CA PRO A 66 14.61 14.43 11.17
C PRO A 66 13.29 15.19 11.15
N LEU A 67 13.03 15.93 10.08
CA LEU A 67 11.77 16.68 9.91
C LEU A 67 10.55 15.81 9.73
N GLY A 68 10.73 14.53 9.39
CA GLY A 68 9.66 13.62 8.99
C GLY A 68 9.05 14.01 7.64
N HIS A 69 8.12 13.19 7.16
CA HIS A 69 7.41 13.47 5.92
C HIS A 69 6.14 14.29 6.20
N ASP A 70 5.91 15.32 5.41
CA ASP A 70 4.67 16.11 5.36
C ASP A 70 3.87 15.68 4.11
N TYR A 71 3.14 14.58 4.24
CA TYR A 71 2.33 14.07 3.14
C TYR A 71 1.10 14.94 2.88
N GLY A 72 0.82 15.18 1.61
CA GLY A 72 -0.42 15.78 1.16
C GLY A 72 -1.61 14.81 1.22
N GLU A 73 -2.73 15.25 0.66
CA GLU A 73 -3.93 14.42 0.57
C GLU A 73 -3.73 13.20 -0.33
N TRP A 74 -4.45 12.11 0.00
CA TRP A 74 -4.51 10.93 -0.84
C TRP A 74 -5.24 11.23 -2.15
N LYS A 75 -4.64 10.85 -3.26
CA LYS A 75 -5.24 10.93 -4.59
C LYS A 75 -5.40 9.53 -5.15
N THR A 76 -6.61 9.18 -5.56
CA THR A 76 -6.87 7.92 -6.24
C THR A 76 -6.12 7.89 -7.57
N THR A 77 -5.34 6.86 -7.77
CA THR A 77 -4.57 6.63 -9.01
C THR A 77 -5.20 5.53 -9.87
N LYS A 78 -5.98 4.66 -9.22
CA LYS A 78 -6.76 3.63 -9.87
C LYS A 78 -8.02 3.37 -9.05
N GLU A 79 -9.18 3.50 -9.67
CA GLU A 79 -10.44 3.20 -9.02
C GLU A 79 -10.59 1.69 -8.75
N PRO A 80 -11.15 1.30 -7.59
CA PRO A 80 -11.49 -0.10 -7.34
C PRO A 80 -12.67 -0.51 -8.24
N THR A 81 -12.81 -1.81 -8.46
CA THR A 81 -13.98 -2.41 -9.09
C THR A 81 -14.70 -3.31 -8.10
N CYS A 82 -15.78 -3.95 -8.53
CA CYS A 82 -16.52 -4.89 -7.65
C CYS A 82 -15.61 -5.96 -7.03
N THR A 83 -14.56 -6.40 -7.74
CA THR A 83 -13.71 -7.53 -7.34
C THR A 83 -12.22 -7.22 -7.27
N LYS A 84 -11.78 -6.04 -7.77
CA LYS A 84 -10.37 -5.68 -7.82
C LYS A 84 -10.10 -4.45 -6.99
N TYR A 85 -8.97 -4.47 -6.29
CA TYR A 85 -8.46 -3.35 -5.53
C TYR A 85 -8.14 -2.15 -6.43
N GLY A 86 -8.46 -0.98 -5.93
CA GLY A 86 -7.95 0.29 -6.41
C GLY A 86 -6.62 0.65 -5.76
N THR A 87 -6.05 1.78 -6.14
CA THR A 87 -4.84 2.34 -5.52
C THR A 87 -4.98 3.84 -5.34
N LYS A 88 -4.42 4.34 -4.25
CA LYS A 88 -4.29 5.77 -3.95
C LYS A 88 -2.83 6.09 -3.63
N LYS A 89 -2.43 7.32 -3.87
CA LYS A 89 -1.06 7.82 -3.69
C LYS A 89 -1.10 9.15 -2.97
N ARG A 90 -0.13 9.39 -2.09
CA ARG A 90 0.16 10.72 -1.54
C ARG A 90 1.64 11.05 -1.67
N ILE A 91 1.96 12.32 -1.73
CA ILE A 91 3.31 12.81 -2.00
C ILE A 91 3.73 13.73 -0.85
N CYS A 92 4.95 13.57 -0.38
CA CYS A 92 5.54 14.46 0.60
C CYS A 92 5.82 15.83 -0.03
N LYS A 93 5.35 16.91 0.61
CA LYS A 93 5.53 18.29 0.13
C LYS A 93 6.97 18.79 0.22
N ARG A 94 7.83 18.13 1.04
CA ARG A 94 9.22 18.52 1.27
C ARG A 94 10.20 17.83 0.34
N CYS A 95 10.11 16.50 0.22
CA CYS A 95 11.09 15.69 -0.51
C CYS A 95 10.54 15.06 -1.78
N ASN A 96 9.24 15.18 -2.08
CA ASN A 96 8.52 14.56 -3.18
C ASN A 96 8.47 13.02 -3.14
N GLU A 97 8.93 12.40 -2.07
CA GLU A 97 8.70 10.97 -1.86
C GLU A 97 7.21 10.68 -1.75
N TYR A 98 6.81 9.47 -2.07
CA TYR A 98 5.42 9.10 -2.11
C TYR A 98 5.14 7.80 -1.39
N GLU A 99 3.91 7.69 -0.93
CA GLU A 99 3.32 6.45 -0.45
C GLU A 99 2.19 6.02 -1.36
N ILE A 100 2.03 4.71 -1.50
CA ILE A 100 0.91 4.08 -2.18
C ILE A 100 0.17 3.22 -1.18
N ASP A 101 -1.16 3.29 -1.22
CA ASP A 101 -2.03 2.46 -0.43
C ASP A 101 -3.14 1.90 -1.32
N VAL A 102 -3.77 0.83 -0.87
CA VAL A 102 -4.82 0.15 -1.61
C VAL A 102 -6.20 0.67 -1.20
N ILE A 103 -7.15 0.58 -2.13
CA ILE A 103 -8.57 0.83 -1.91
C ILE A 103 -9.28 -0.51 -2.09
N ASP A 104 -10.03 -0.93 -1.11
CA ASP A 104 -10.75 -2.20 -1.16
C ASP A 104 -11.73 -2.26 -2.35
N PRO A 105 -11.98 -3.47 -2.88
CA PRO A 105 -13.02 -3.66 -3.88
C PRO A 105 -14.38 -3.17 -3.37
N THR A 106 -15.19 -2.59 -4.26
CA THR A 106 -16.50 -2.05 -3.89
C THR A 106 -17.54 -3.13 -3.58
N GLY A 107 -17.25 -4.38 -3.97
CA GLY A 107 -18.24 -5.45 -3.93
C GLY A 107 -19.33 -5.28 -4.99
N HIS A 108 -20.35 -6.14 -4.93
CA HIS A 108 -21.52 -6.09 -5.82
C HIS A 108 -22.68 -5.41 -5.09
N GLN A 109 -22.67 -4.08 -5.02
CA GLN A 109 -23.65 -3.32 -4.23
C GLN A 109 -24.95 -3.03 -5.02
N HIS A 110 -24.85 -2.74 -6.31
CA HIS A 110 -26.01 -2.48 -7.17
C HIS A 110 -26.37 -3.76 -7.93
N THR A 111 -27.30 -4.52 -7.33
CA THR A 111 -27.74 -5.80 -7.90
C THR A 111 -29.22 -5.79 -8.22
N LYS A 112 -29.60 -6.54 -9.24
CA LYS A 112 -31.00 -6.79 -9.60
C LYS A 112 -31.20 -8.23 -10.03
N ILE A 113 -32.44 -8.68 -9.96
CA ILE A 113 -32.86 -9.97 -10.54
C ILE A 113 -33.21 -9.75 -12.01
N ILE A 114 -32.65 -10.59 -12.86
CA ILE A 114 -32.95 -10.61 -14.32
C ILE A 114 -33.51 -11.99 -14.71
N ASP A 115 -34.16 -12.07 -15.85
CA ASP A 115 -34.67 -13.31 -16.44
C ASP A 115 -35.65 -14.11 -15.56
N GLN A 116 -36.27 -13.45 -14.54
CA GLN A 116 -37.27 -14.06 -13.70
C GLN A 116 -38.53 -14.46 -14.52
N LYS A 117 -39.02 -15.66 -14.31
CA LYS A 117 -40.23 -16.18 -14.93
C LYS A 117 -41.09 -16.90 -13.89
N ALA A 118 -42.33 -16.50 -13.79
CA ALA A 118 -43.29 -17.20 -12.91
C ALA A 118 -43.59 -18.61 -13.44
N ALA A 119 -43.79 -19.56 -12.53
CA ALA A 119 -44.33 -20.87 -12.88
C ALA A 119 -45.80 -20.74 -13.25
N THR A 120 -46.26 -21.59 -14.17
CA THR A 120 -47.66 -21.75 -14.55
C THR A 120 -48.15 -23.14 -14.17
N CYS A 121 -49.43 -23.45 -14.42
CA CYS A 121 -49.95 -24.77 -14.12
C CYS A 121 -49.18 -25.89 -14.84
N GLU A 122 -48.75 -25.65 -16.08
CA GLU A 122 -48.05 -26.65 -16.91
C GLU A 122 -46.57 -26.32 -17.13
N GLY A 123 -46.17 -25.05 -16.96
CA GLY A 123 -44.83 -24.57 -17.26
C GLY A 123 -44.01 -24.28 -16.02
N LYS A 124 -42.75 -24.74 -16.03
CA LYS A 124 -41.79 -24.38 -15.03
C LYS A 124 -41.49 -22.89 -15.05
N GLY A 125 -41.30 -22.31 -13.87
CA GLY A 125 -40.80 -20.96 -13.67
C GLY A 125 -39.29 -20.95 -13.50
N TYR A 126 -38.76 -19.76 -13.28
CA TYR A 126 -37.34 -19.49 -12.95
C TYR A 126 -37.25 -18.34 -11.97
N SER A 127 -36.42 -18.50 -10.93
CA SER A 127 -36.29 -17.47 -9.88
C SER A 127 -35.58 -16.20 -10.36
N GLY A 128 -34.94 -16.28 -11.53
CA GLY A 128 -34.10 -15.21 -12.06
C GLY A 128 -32.68 -15.22 -11.53
N ASP A 129 -31.78 -14.64 -12.30
CA ASP A 129 -30.36 -14.52 -11.97
C ASP A 129 -30.09 -13.23 -11.19
N LEU A 130 -29.21 -13.29 -10.19
CA LEU A 130 -28.70 -12.11 -9.51
C LEU A 130 -27.59 -11.47 -10.36
N TYR A 131 -27.86 -10.29 -10.89
CA TYR A 131 -26.99 -9.57 -11.80
C TYR A 131 -26.47 -8.29 -11.17
N CYS A 132 -25.15 -8.01 -11.30
CA CYS A 132 -24.55 -6.76 -10.87
C CYS A 132 -24.57 -5.73 -12.01
N GLU A 133 -25.12 -4.56 -11.76
CA GLU A 133 -25.19 -3.47 -12.73
C GLU A 133 -23.84 -2.78 -12.96
N ASP A 134 -23.00 -2.72 -11.92
CA ASP A 134 -21.70 -2.04 -11.96
C ASP A 134 -20.70 -2.79 -12.85
N CYS A 135 -20.55 -4.09 -12.64
CA CYS A 135 -19.60 -4.91 -13.40
C CYS A 135 -20.23 -5.75 -14.51
N ARG A 136 -21.57 -5.75 -14.62
CA ARG A 136 -22.36 -6.44 -15.66
C ARG A 136 -22.14 -7.96 -15.69
N VAL A 137 -22.02 -8.56 -14.51
CA VAL A 137 -21.79 -10.00 -14.34
C VAL A 137 -22.95 -10.63 -13.56
N ILE A 138 -23.34 -11.85 -13.93
CA ILE A 138 -24.21 -12.67 -13.11
C ILE A 138 -23.41 -13.16 -11.90
N ILE A 139 -23.88 -12.82 -10.71
CA ILE A 139 -23.25 -13.19 -9.44
C ILE A 139 -23.71 -14.56 -8.99
N GLN A 140 -25.00 -14.84 -9.23
CA GLN A 140 -25.65 -16.08 -8.83
C GLN A 140 -26.72 -16.45 -9.84
N LEU A 141 -26.70 -17.69 -10.29
CA LEU A 141 -27.76 -18.24 -11.13
C LEU A 141 -29.02 -18.51 -10.29
N GLY A 142 -30.15 -18.26 -10.91
CA GLY A 142 -31.43 -18.62 -10.35
C GLY A 142 -31.68 -20.14 -10.34
N GLN A 143 -32.84 -20.52 -9.93
CA GLN A 143 -33.27 -21.92 -9.85
C GLN A 143 -34.57 -22.12 -10.62
N GLU A 144 -34.76 -23.30 -11.19
CA GLU A 144 -36.05 -23.69 -11.73
C GLU A 144 -37.11 -23.76 -10.62
N ILE A 145 -38.29 -23.25 -10.92
CA ILE A 145 -39.47 -23.38 -10.08
C ILE A 145 -40.38 -24.39 -10.73
N ALA A 146 -40.81 -25.43 -10.02
CA ALA A 146 -41.72 -26.43 -10.54
C ALA A 146 -43.04 -25.80 -11.03
N ALA A 147 -43.65 -26.40 -12.03
CA ALA A 147 -45.02 -26.03 -12.43
C ALA A 147 -45.98 -26.18 -11.27
N THR A 148 -46.94 -25.28 -11.15
CA THR A 148 -47.89 -25.25 -10.02
C THR A 148 -48.90 -26.36 -10.05
N GLY A 149 -49.08 -27.04 -11.21
CA GLY A 149 -50.12 -28.02 -11.43
C GLY A 149 -51.49 -27.39 -11.55
N HIS A 150 -52.51 -28.21 -11.68
CA HIS A 150 -53.91 -27.81 -11.74
C HIS A 150 -54.56 -28.04 -10.38
N THR A 151 -55.31 -27.05 -9.92
CA THR A 151 -56.29 -27.20 -8.82
C THR A 151 -57.64 -27.28 -9.50
N TRP A 152 -58.36 -28.37 -9.28
CA TRP A 152 -59.66 -28.57 -9.85
C TRP A 152 -60.72 -28.09 -8.85
N ASP A 153 -61.71 -27.36 -9.39
CA ASP A 153 -62.91 -27.01 -8.62
C ASP A 153 -63.81 -28.24 -8.45
N ASP A 154 -64.74 -28.16 -7.55
CA ASP A 154 -65.75 -29.19 -7.37
C ASP A 154 -66.55 -29.40 -8.65
N VAL A 155 -66.87 -30.67 -8.89
CA VAL A 155 -67.68 -31.06 -10.05
C VAL A 155 -69.04 -30.39 -9.99
N THR A 156 -69.37 -29.62 -11.00
CA THR A 156 -70.75 -29.06 -11.13
C THR A 156 -71.53 -29.89 -12.14
N ILE A 157 -72.71 -30.32 -11.73
CA ILE A 157 -73.65 -30.99 -12.67
C ILE A 157 -74.17 -29.93 -13.63
N THR A 158 -73.83 -30.06 -14.91
CA THR A 158 -74.20 -29.10 -15.95
C THR A 158 -75.49 -29.49 -16.63
N LYS A 159 -75.91 -30.77 -16.54
CA LYS A 159 -77.19 -31.29 -17.01
C LYS A 159 -77.63 -32.43 -16.13
N GLU A 160 -78.80 -32.28 -15.52
CA GLU A 160 -79.40 -33.31 -14.72
C GLU A 160 -79.92 -34.47 -15.66
N PRO A 161 -79.85 -35.73 -15.23
CA PRO A 161 -80.36 -36.85 -15.95
C PRO A 161 -81.90 -36.75 -16.00
N THR A 162 -82.50 -37.14 -17.12
CA THR A 162 -83.92 -37.29 -17.27
C THR A 162 -84.26 -38.79 -17.52
N GLN A 163 -85.55 -39.15 -17.54
CA GLN A 163 -85.96 -40.55 -17.75
C GLN A 163 -85.53 -41.10 -19.13
N THR A 164 -85.18 -40.24 -20.08
CA THR A 164 -84.84 -40.62 -21.45
C THR A 164 -83.37 -40.22 -21.82
N GLU A 165 -82.69 -39.40 -21.06
CA GLU A 165 -81.35 -38.94 -21.35
C GLU A 165 -80.43 -39.02 -20.07
N THR A 166 -79.14 -39.40 -20.30
CA THR A 166 -78.13 -39.38 -19.23
C THR A 166 -77.72 -37.97 -18.93
N GLY A 167 -77.50 -37.66 -17.66
CA GLY A 167 -76.83 -36.37 -17.20
C GLY A 167 -75.43 -36.23 -17.76
N ILE A 168 -74.93 -34.98 -17.90
CA ILE A 168 -73.58 -34.61 -18.32
C ILE A 168 -72.93 -33.83 -17.21
#